data_b362123eb4b5d851b9b786b4d81ba6ba
#
_entry.id   b362123eb4b5d851b9b786b4d81ba6ba
#
_cell.length_a   1.000
_cell.length_b   1.000
_cell.length_c   1.000
_cell.angle_alpha   90.00
_cell.angle_beta   90.00
_cell.angle_gamma   90.00
#
_symmetry.space_group_name_H-M   'P 1'
#
loop_
_entity.id
_entity.type
_entity.pdbx_description
1 polymer ?
#
loop_
_entity_poly.entity_id
_entity_poly.type
_entity_poly.pdbx_seq_one_letter_code
_entity_poly.pdbx_strand_id
1 'polypeptide(L)'
;LEVKITQAINIDVPDDLANKLILRQTLASHQQQKSKTRVRLAMAASVAFVMGLTVNFMMFSSTHKNLGDYAIAHVNHEAVHFSNNDQPTVTLASLNQKMAAFKGSFDSTFGTLIFADYCRFDGSKSLHLVFQGQSSPVNIFILPNNKDIEFIADFANDKLQGRSVNFNQSNIIVVGDKNEPIQQWQERVNKNITWSI
;
A
#
# COMPACT_ATOMS: atom_id res chain seq x y z
N LEU A 1 -80.24 6.88 -42.38
CA LEU A 1 -79.27 6.56 -41.30
C LEU A 1 -77.88 6.96 -41.63
N GLU A 2 -77.36 6.63 -42.84
CA GLU A 2 -75.97 6.95 -43.33
C GLU A 2 -75.69 8.43 -43.29
N VAL A 3 -76.59 9.30 -43.75
CA VAL A 3 -76.31 10.77 -43.76
C VAL A 3 -76.03 11.33 -42.34
N LYS A 4 -76.76 10.81 -41.34
CA LYS A 4 -76.59 11.22 -39.95
C LYS A 4 -75.24 10.71 -39.40
N ILE A 5 -74.82 9.55 -39.85
CA ILE A 5 -73.46 8.98 -39.42
C ILE A 5 -72.33 9.79 -40.08
N THR A 6 -72.47 10.10 -41.37
CA THR A 6 -71.47 10.88 -42.05
C THR A 6 -71.29 12.31 -41.50
N GLN A 7 -72.46 12.91 -41.07
CA GLN A 7 -72.45 14.23 -40.43
C GLN A 7 -71.83 14.22 -39.01
N ALA A 8 -72.03 13.12 -38.31
CA ALA A 8 -71.46 12.94 -36.98
C ALA A 8 -69.91 12.68 -36.99
N ILE A 9 -69.41 12.13 -38.08
CA ILE A 9 -67.98 11.81 -38.25
C ILE A 9 -67.23 13.03 -38.84
N ASN A 10 -67.89 13.94 -39.50
CA ASN A 10 -67.29 15.12 -40.11
C ASN A 10 -67.08 16.21 -39.04
N ILE A 11 -66.11 15.98 -38.17
CA ILE A 11 -65.69 16.92 -37.17
C ILE A 11 -64.64 17.83 -37.81
N ASP A 12 -64.83 19.14 -37.71
CA ASP A 12 -63.90 20.14 -38.17
C ASP A 12 -62.59 19.99 -37.41
N VAL A 13 -61.50 19.64 -38.08
CA VAL A 13 -60.20 19.45 -37.47
C VAL A 13 -59.51 20.81 -37.37
N PRO A 14 -59.14 21.25 -36.15
CA PRO A 14 -58.45 22.53 -36.03
C PRO A 14 -57.15 22.58 -36.84
N ASP A 15 -56.91 23.64 -37.59
CA ASP A 15 -55.76 23.82 -38.50
C ASP A 15 -54.40 23.68 -37.79
N ASP A 16 -54.37 23.91 -36.50
CA ASP A 16 -53.13 23.82 -35.68
C ASP A 16 -52.94 22.46 -34.98
N LEU A 17 -53.83 21.49 -35.17
CA LEU A 17 -53.78 20.20 -34.48
C LEU A 17 -52.54 19.41 -34.88
N ALA A 18 -52.18 19.38 -36.16
CA ALA A 18 -51.02 18.69 -36.67
C ALA A 18 -49.72 19.23 -36.01
N ASN A 19 -49.61 20.56 -35.99
CA ASN A 19 -48.43 21.23 -35.38
C ASN A 19 -48.35 20.98 -33.87
N LYS A 20 -49.47 20.96 -33.15
CA LYS A 20 -49.51 20.65 -31.74
C LYS A 20 -49.16 19.18 -31.43
N LEU A 21 -49.55 18.26 -32.28
CA LEU A 21 -49.20 16.84 -32.12
C LEU A 21 -47.71 16.61 -32.39
N ILE A 22 -47.17 17.21 -33.47
CA ILE A 22 -45.71 17.16 -33.76
C ILE A 22 -44.88 17.74 -32.61
N LEU A 23 -45.31 18.91 -32.07
CA LEU A 23 -44.65 19.54 -30.97
C LEU A 23 -44.67 18.67 -29.70
N ARG A 24 -45.80 18.08 -29.36
CA ARG A 24 -45.91 17.14 -28.26
C ARG A 24 -45.04 15.91 -28.41
N GLN A 25 -45.02 15.33 -29.61
CA GLN A 25 -44.21 14.17 -29.94
C GLN A 25 -42.71 14.48 -29.82
N THR A 26 -42.27 15.63 -30.33
CA THR A 26 -40.87 16.06 -30.21
C THR A 26 -40.46 16.34 -28.76
N LEU A 27 -41.31 17.02 -27.99
CA LEU A 27 -41.08 17.24 -26.56
C LEU A 27 -41.02 15.92 -25.76
N ALA A 28 -41.93 14.98 -26.03
CA ALA A 28 -41.94 13.68 -25.37
C ALA A 28 -40.69 12.86 -25.72
N SER A 29 -40.27 12.85 -27.00
CA SER A 29 -39.07 12.17 -27.42
C SER A 29 -37.82 12.77 -26.81
N HIS A 30 -37.70 14.10 -26.73
CA HIS A 30 -36.59 14.78 -26.05
C HIS A 30 -36.53 14.49 -24.55
N GLN A 31 -37.65 14.45 -23.85
CA GLN A 31 -37.68 14.06 -22.45
C GLN A 31 -37.23 12.62 -22.23
N GLN A 32 -37.69 11.71 -23.07
CA GLN A 32 -37.34 10.29 -22.99
C GLN A 32 -35.83 10.07 -23.29
N GLN A 33 -35.29 10.80 -24.25
CA GLN A 33 -33.88 10.72 -24.60
C GLN A 33 -32.98 11.27 -23.46
N LYS A 34 -33.36 12.42 -22.87
CA LYS A 34 -32.66 12.97 -21.70
C LYS A 34 -32.68 12.01 -20.50
N SER A 35 -33.81 11.36 -20.23
CA SER A 35 -33.91 10.35 -19.16
C SER A 35 -32.98 9.16 -19.41
N LYS A 36 -33.00 8.59 -20.62
CA LYS A 36 -32.11 7.46 -20.99
C LYS A 36 -30.62 7.83 -20.87
N THR A 37 -30.25 9.04 -21.28
CA THR A 37 -28.86 9.51 -21.16
C THR A 37 -28.44 9.66 -19.70
N ARG A 38 -29.30 10.24 -18.85
CA ARG A 38 -29.03 10.38 -17.40
C ARG A 38 -28.84 9.02 -16.73
N VAL A 39 -29.71 8.04 -17.04
CA VAL A 39 -29.58 6.68 -16.50
C VAL A 39 -28.29 6.01 -16.95
N ARG A 40 -27.91 6.15 -18.22
CA ARG A 40 -26.63 5.60 -18.73
C ARG A 40 -25.42 6.24 -18.04
N LEU A 41 -25.41 7.56 -17.87
CA LEU A 41 -24.35 8.27 -17.15
C LEU A 41 -24.30 7.85 -15.68
N ALA A 42 -25.42 7.70 -15.02
CA ALA A 42 -25.48 7.23 -13.64
C ALA A 42 -24.92 5.80 -13.50
N MET A 43 -25.26 4.90 -14.41
CA MET A 43 -24.69 3.54 -14.43
C MET A 43 -23.18 3.55 -14.68
N ALA A 44 -22.71 4.35 -15.64
CA ALA A 44 -21.26 4.47 -15.90
C ALA A 44 -20.50 5.02 -14.67
N ALA A 45 -21.07 6.03 -14.01
CA ALA A 45 -20.49 6.59 -12.80
C ALA A 45 -20.43 5.58 -11.63
N SER A 46 -21.49 4.78 -11.45
CA SER A 46 -21.52 3.75 -10.40
C SER A 46 -20.49 2.65 -10.65
N VAL A 47 -20.32 2.19 -11.90
CA VAL A 47 -19.28 1.21 -12.25
C VAL A 47 -17.87 1.77 -12.02
N ALA A 48 -17.61 3.01 -12.44
CA ALA A 48 -16.33 3.68 -12.20
C ALA A 48 -16.05 3.85 -10.70
N PHE A 49 -17.06 4.19 -9.92
CA PHE A 49 -16.93 4.33 -8.47
C PHE A 49 -16.60 2.99 -7.78
N VAL A 50 -17.31 1.91 -8.15
CA VAL A 50 -17.03 0.58 -7.60
C VAL A 50 -15.63 0.10 -8.00
N MET A 51 -15.23 0.31 -9.27
CA MET A 51 -13.86 -0.01 -9.71
C MET A 51 -12.82 0.80 -8.92
N GLY A 52 -13.04 2.09 -8.73
CA GLY A 52 -12.15 2.95 -7.94
C GLY A 52 -12.01 2.47 -6.50
N LEU A 53 -13.10 2.09 -5.86
CA LEU A 53 -13.09 1.53 -4.51
C LEU A 53 -12.37 0.18 -4.43
N THR A 54 -12.62 -0.73 -5.38
CA THR A 54 -11.95 -2.04 -5.40
C THR A 54 -10.46 -1.92 -5.63
N VAL A 55 -10.01 -1.09 -6.56
CA VAL A 55 -8.58 -0.82 -6.81
C VAL A 55 -7.95 -0.17 -5.57
N ASN A 56 -8.61 0.81 -4.97
CA ASN A 56 -8.14 1.44 -3.74
C ASN A 56 -7.99 0.41 -2.61
N PHE A 57 -9.01 -0.41 -2.37
CA PHE A 57 -8.97 -1.46 -1.35
C PHE A 57 -7.86 -2.48 -1.61
N MET A 58 -7.64 -2.91 -2.87
CA MET A 58 -6.55 -3.82 -3.23
C MET A 58 -5.16 -3.19 -3.05
N MET A 59 -5.00 -1.91 -3.38
CA MET A 59 -3.70 -1.23 -3.29
C MET A 59 -3.35 -0.79 -1.86
N PHE A 60 -4.34 -0.49 -1.03
CA PHE A 60 -4.14 -0.03 0.35
C PHE A 60 -4.38 -1.11 1.42
N SER A 61 -4.84 -2.29 1.04
CA SER A 61 -4.87 -3.44 1.95
C SER A 61 -3.44 -3.92 2.15
N SER A 62 -2.88 -3.73 3.34
CA SER A 62 -1.56 -4.24 3.69
C SER A 62 -1.56 -5.77 3.52
N THR A 63 -0.77 -6.26 2.59
CA THR A 63 -0.68 -7.69 2.24
C THR A 63 0.01 -8.50 3.36
N HIS A 64 0.66 -7.81 4.30
CA HIS A 64 1.45 -8.40 5.38
C HIS A 64 0.75 -8.18 6.72
N LYS A 65 0.49 -9.26 7.44
CA LYS A 65 -0.29 -9.24 8.69
C LYS A 65 0.57 -8.96 9.92
N ASN A 66 1.85 -9.29 9.86
CA ASN A 66 2.77 -9.16 11.00
C ASN A 66 4.14 -8.62 10.57
N LEU A 67 4.94 -8.22 11.56
CA LEU A 67 6.28 -7.67 11.35
C LEU A 67 7.21 -8.61 10.58
N GLY A 68 7.11 -9.92 10.82
CA GLY A 68 7.97 -10.91 10.18
C GLY A 68 7.71 -11.04 8.68
N ASP A 69 6.44 -11.15 8.29
CA ASP A 69 6.04 -11.23 6.87
C ASP A 69 6.49 -9.99 6.10
N TYR A 70 6.33 -8.83 6.73
CA TYR A 70 6.75 -7.57 6.11
C TYR A 70 8.27 -7.52 5.95
N ALA A 71 9.03 -7.92 6.97
CA ALA A 71 10.50 -7.92 6.92
C ALA A 71 11.02 -8.88 5.85
N ILE A 72 10.48 -10.08 5.74
CA ILE A 72 10.83 -11.06 4.70
C ILE A 72 10.52 -10.51 3.30
N ALA A 73 9.35 -9.91 3.11
CA ALA A 73 8.98 -9.32 1.83
C ALA A 73 9.90 -8.17 1.43
N HIS A 74 10.26 -7.32 2.39
CA HIS A 74 11.16 -6.20 2.18
C HIS A 74 12.56 -6.67 1.75
N VAL A 75 13.13 -7.66 2.46
CA VAL A 75 14.44 -8.26 2.12
C VAL A 75 14.41 -8.87 0.71
N ASN A 76 13.38 -9.61 0.36
CA ASN A 76 13.25 -10.22 -0.97
C ASN A 76 13.16 -9.17 -2.09
N HIS A 77 12.50 -8.05 -1.84
CA HIS A 77 12.36 -6.96 -2.81
C HIS A 77 13.69 -6.22 -3.02
N GLU A 78 14.46 -5.99 -1.96
CA GLU A 78 15.70 -5.23 -2.01
C GLU A 78 16.96 -6.07 -2.33
N ALA A 79 16.89 -7.40 -2.24
CA ALA A 79 18.02 -8.30 -2.51
C ALA A 79 18.69 -8.05 -3.88
N VAL A 80 17.94 -7.57 -4.86
CA VAL A 80 18.45 -7.22 -6.21
C VAL A 80 19.35 -5.99 -6.19
N HIS A 81 19.16 -5.07 -5.24
CA HIS A 81 19.89 -3.79 -5.19
C HIS A 81 21.26 -3.88 -4.50
N PHE A 82 21.48 -4.90 -3.65
CA PHE A 82 22.76 -5.06 -2.93
C PHE A 82 23.86 -5.76 -3.74
N SER A 83 23.59 -6.15 -4.97
CA SER A 83 24.55 -6.85 -5.85
C SER A 83 25.61 -5.91 -6.45
N ASN A 84 25.46 -4.60 -6.34
CA ASN A 84 26.37 -3.62 -6.92
C ASN A 84 27.37 -3.12 -5.85
N ASN A 85 28.64 -3.39 -6.06
CA ASN A 85 29.77 -3.12 -5.17
C ASN A 85 30.14 -1.64 -4.95
N ASP A 86 29.36 -0.68 -5.41
CA ASP A 86 29.65 0.76 -5.34
C ASP A 86 28.99 1.49 -4.16
N GLN A 87 28.79 0.82 -3.02
CA GLN A 87 28.20 1.46 -1.86
C GLN A 87 29.28 2.26 -1.08
N PRO A 88 29.02 3.52 -0.73
CA PRO A 88 29.95 4.31 0.08
C PRO A 88 30.17 3.65 1.44
N THR A 89 31.39 3.67 1.94
CA THR A 89 31.76 3.14 3.26
C THR A 89 30.92 3.83 4.34
N VAL A 90 30.05 3.07 5.01
CA VAL A 90 29.22 3.60 6.09
C VAL A 90 30.07 3.71 7.36
N THR A 91 30.23 4.93 7.87
CA THR A 91 30.98 5.18 9.12
C THR A 91 30.04 5.10 10.32
N LEU A 92 30.62 4.83 11.51
CA LEU A 92 29.87 4.84 12.77
C LEU A 92 29.19 6.21 13.02
N ALA A 93 29.86 7.29 12.66
CA ALA A 93 29.31 8.64 12.79
C ALA A 93 28.05 8.84 11.91
N SER A 94 28.11 8.42 10.64
CA SER A 94 26.96 8.50 9.73
C SER A 94 25.81 7.57 10.15
N LEU A 95 26.14 6.41 10.69
CA LEU A 95 25.17 5.48 11.26
C LEU A 95 24.46 6.11 12.47
N ASN A 96 25.21 6.69 13.41
CA ASN A 96 24.64 7.31 14.60
C ASN A 96 23.82 8.58 14.28
N GLN A 97 24.19 9.32 13.24
CA GLN A 97 23.35 10.41 12.76
C GLN A 97 21.95 9.90 12.30
N LYS A 98 21.91 8.74 11.64
CA LYS A 98 20.64 8.12 11.24
C LYS A 98 19.89 7.54 12.45
N MET A 99 20.59 6.92 13.41
CA MET A 99 20.03 6.34 14.63
C MET A 99 19.39 7.38 15.57
N ALA A 100 19.86 8.62 15.52
CA ALA A 100 19.32 9.71 16.35
C ALA A 100 17.79 9.91 16.14
N ALA A 101 17.28 9.62 14.93
CA ALA A 101 15.84 9.68 14.64
C ALA A 101 15.02 8.64 15.44
N PHE A 102 15.65 7.59 15.94
CA PHE A 102 15.07 6.51 16.74
C PHE A 102 15.47 6.60 18.22
N LYS A 103 16.09 7.72 18.64
CA LYS A 103 16.57 7.93 20.01
C LYS A 103 17.57 6.85 20.46
N GLY A 104 18.42 6.40 19.57
CA GLY A 104 19.45 5.42 19.85
C GLY A 104 20.80 5.80 19.24
N SER A 105 21.83 5.11 19.68
CA SER A 105 23.17 5.18 19.08
C SER A 105 23.85 3.83 19.18
N PHE A 106 24.74 3.53 18.25
CA PHE A 106 25.64 2.39 18.34
C PHE A 106 26.91 2.80 19.07
N ASP A 107 27.32 2.03 20.06
CA ASP A 107 28.54 2.28 20.83
C ASP A 107 29.79 1.91 20.01
N SER A 108 29.68 0.88 19.18
CA SER A 108 30.74 0.41 18.28
C SER A 108 30.17 -0.28 17.05
N THR A 109 31.01 -0.46 16.02
CA THR A 109 30.69 -1.35 14.90
C THR A 109 30.90 -2.81 15.33
N PHE A 110 29.92 -3.67 15.14
CA PHE A 110 29.96 -5.09 15.51
C PHE A 110 29.99 -6.04 14.32
N GLY A 111 30.44 -5.54 13.18
CA GLY A 111 30.55 -6.28 11.93
C GLY A 111 30.84 -5.32 10.77
N THR A 112 31.02 -5.89 9.58
CA THR A 112 31.18 -5.10 8.36
C THR A 112 29.80 -4.62 7.89
N LEU A 113 29.55 -3.32 8.05
CA LEU A 113 28.31 -2.68 7.59
C LEU A 113 28.42 -2.39 6.09
N ILE A 114 27.53 -2.98 5.30
CA ILE A 114 27.47 -2.85 3.84
C ILE A 114 26.57 -1.68 3.45
N PHE A 115 25.43 -1.53 4.15
CA PHE A 115 24.41 -0.55 3.81
C PHE A 115 23.74 0.01 5.06
N ALA A 116 23.41 1.29 5.03
CA ALA A 116 22.60 1.93 6.05
C ALA A 116 21.80 3.08 5.43
N ASP A 117 20.50 2.92 5.31
CA ASP A 117 19.62 4.02 4.88
C ASP A 117 18.22 3.90 5.45
N TYR A 118 17.46 4.99 5.34
CA TYR A 118 16.07 4.98 5.72
C TYR A 118 15.22 4.27 4.66
N CYS A 119 14.30 3.47 5.12
CA CYS A 119 13.25 2.87 4.31
C CYS A 119 11.86 3.12 4.92
N ARG A 120 10.83 2.70 4.22
CA ARG A 120 9.46 2.68 4.75
C ARG A 120 9.07 1.24 5.07
N PHE A 121 8.70 1.03 6.32
CA PHE A 121 8.23 -0.24 6.80
C PHE A 121 6.77 -0.06 7.24
N ASP A 122 5.84 -0.58 6.47
CA ASP A 122 4.39 -0.35 6.63
C ASP A 122 4.03 1.13 6.82
N GLY A 123 4.52 1.97 5.90
CA GLY A 123 4.29 3.42 5.94
C GLY A 123 5.11 4.18 6.99
N SER A 124 5.63 3.51 8.01
CA SER A 124 6.48 4.11 9.05
C SER A 124 7.92 4.26 8.58
N LYS A 125 8.55 5.38 8.94
CA LYS A 125 9.99 5.58 8.71
C LYS A 125 10.78 4.60 9.56
N SER A 126 11.64 3.81 8.92
CA SER A 126 12.52 2.84 9.56
C SER A 126 13.96 3.00 9.07
N LEU A 127 14.91 2.48 9.81
CA LEU A 127 16.32 2.40 9.42
C LEU A 127 16.62 0.96 9.02
N HIS A 128 17.11 0.78 7.81
CA HIS A 128 17.55 -0.49 7.27
C HIS A 128 19.07 -0.53 7.25
N LEU A 129 19.64 -1.52 7.90
CA LEU A 129 21.06 -1.81 7.95
C LEU A 129 21.32 -3.18 7.33
N VAL A 130 22.37 -3.31 6.55
CA VAL A 130 22.81 -4.59 6.01
C VAL A 130 24.25 -4.82 6.42
N PHE A 131 24.47 -5.94 7.11
CA PHE A 131 25.79 -6.38 7.53
C PHE A 131 26.25 -7.59 6.71
N GLN A 132 27.56 -7.72 6.55
CA GLN A 132 28.15 -8.94 6.03
C GLN A 132 27.98 -10.06 7.06
N GLY A 133 27.21 -11.08 6.72
CA GLY A 133 27.04 -12.27 7.55
C GLY A 133 28.12 -13.31 7.28
N GLN A 134 27.93 -14.50 7.84
CA GLN A 134 28.84 -15.63 7.64
C GLN A 134 28.66 -16.28 6.27
N SER A 135 27.42 -16.48 5.85
CA SER A 135 27.05 -17.10 4.58
C SER A 135 26.30 -16.15 3.65
N SER A 136 25.59 -15.18 4.20
CA SER A 136 24.73 -14.26 3.46
C SER A 136 24.63 -12.91 4.18
N PRO A 137 24.17 -11.85 3.50
CA PRO A 137 23.88 -10.58 4.15
C PRO A 137 22.81 -10.72 5.25
N VAL A 138 23.02 -10.03 6.36
CA VAL A 138 22.08 -9.94 7.46
C VAL A 138 21.45 -8.55 7.49
N ASN A 139 20.14 -8.52 7.41
CA ASN A 139 19.34 -7.31 7.38
C ASN A 139 18.82 -6.99 8.78
N ILE A 140 18.99 -5.74 9.20
CA ILE A 140 18.52 -5.27 10.50
C ILE A 140 17.62 -4.05 10.26
N PHE A 141 16.39 -4.13 10.74
CA PHE A 141 15.45 -3.02 10.68
C PHE A 141 15.22 -2.46 12.08
N ILE A 142 15.28 -1.14 12.18
CA ILE A 142 14.95 -0.41 13.40
C ILE A 142 13.77 0.49 13.07
N LEU A 143 12.66 0.29 13.74
CA LEU A 143 11.42 0.98 13.48
C LEU A 143 10.73 1.40 14.78
N PRO A 144 9.96 2.50 14.79
CA PRO A 144 9.17 2.88 15.95
C PRO A 144 8.17 1.77 16.28
N ASN A 145 7.84 1.63 17.56
CA ASN A 145 6.83 0.68 17.98
C ASN A 145 5.46 1.11 17.41
N ASN A 146 4.98 0.38 16.42
CA ASN A 146 3.68 0.59 15.79
C ASN A 146 2.70 -0.47 16.30
N LYS A 147 1.58 -0.02 16.87
CA LYS A 147 0.54 -0.90 17.41
C LYS A 147 -0.36 -1.52 16.34
N ASP A 148 -0.29 -1.02 15.10
CA ASP A 148 -1.14 -1.45 14.00
C ASP A 148 -0.63 -2.74 13.34
N ILE A 149 0.65 -3.11 13.58
CA ILE A 149 1.25 -4.34 13.06
C ILE A 149 1.44 -5.34 14.20
N GLU A 150 1.00 -6.55 13.97
CA GLU A 150 1.18 -7.64 14.93
C GLU A 150 2.68 -7.94 15.14
N PHE A 151 3.12 -7.89 16.39
CA PHE A 151 4.46 -8.28 16.77
C PHE A 151 4.59 -9.80 16.79
N ILE A 152 5.62 -10.31 16.10
CA ILE A 152 5.99 -11.72 16.13
C ILE A 152 7.47 -11.85 16.47
N ALA A 153 7.79 -12.66 17.49
CA ALA A 153 9.16 -12.77 18.01
C ALA A 153 10.08 -13.53 17.05
N ASP A 154 9.64 -14.69 16.58
CA ASP A 154 10.40 -15.56 15.67
C ASP A 154 9.57 -15.86 14.43
N PHE A 155 10.17 -15.77 13.26
CA PHE A 155 9.50 -16.02 11.99
C PHE A 155 10.46 -16.60 10.95
N ALA A 156 9.93 -17.35 9.99
CA ALA A 156 10.71 -17.94 8.91
C ALA A 156 9.83 -18.25 7.71
N ASN A 157 10.44 -18.31 6.53
CA ASN A 157 9.88 -18.93 5.34
C ASN A 157 10.85 -20.01 4.80
N ASP A 158 10.73 -20.39 3.54
CA ASP A 158 11.58 -21.43 2.95
C ASP A 158 13.07 -21.05 2.88
N LYS A 159 13.40 -19.76 2.75
CA LYS A 159 14.76 -19.24 2.52
C LYS A 159 15.31 -18.43 3.70
N LEU A 160 14.47 -17.61 4.32
CA LEU A 160 14.85 -16.64 5.34
C LEU A 160 14.30 -17.03 6.71
N GLN A 161 15.01 -16.59 7.73
CA GLN A 161 14.55 -16.60 9.12
C GLN A 161 14.84 -15.25 9.75
N GLY A 162 14.09 -14.90 10.79
CA GLY A 162 14.29 -13.65 11.49
C GLY A 162 13.75 -13.66 12.90
N ARG A 163 14.18 -12.67 13.65
CA ARG A 163 13.74 -12.40 15.02
C ARG A 163 13.44 -10.93 15.21
N SER A 164 12.38 -10.66 15.95
CA SER A 164 12.00 -9.32 16.36
C SER A 164 12.14 -9.17 17.87
N VAL A 165 12.62 -8.01 18.29
CA VAL A 165 12.72 -7.63 19.70
C VAL A 165 12.10 -6.27 19.88
N ASN A 166 11.27 -6.15 20.91
CA ASN A 166 10.71 -4.87 21.31
C ASN A 166 11.64 -4.21 22.34
N PHE A 167 12.07 -3.00 22.05
CA PHE A 167 12.91 -2.19 22.91
C PHE A 167 12.23 -0.85 23.18
N ASN A 168 11.73 -0.65 24.38
CA ASN A 168 11.08 0.61 24.79
C ASN A 168 10.08 1.15 23.74
N GLN A 169 10.53 2.07 22.88
CA GLN A 169 9.72 2.72 21.83
C GLN A 169 10.06 2.25 20.42
N SER A 170 10.91 1.24 20.26
CA SER A 170 11.37 0.75 18.96
C SER A 170 11.34 -0.76 18.88
N ASN A 171 11.05 -1.27 17.69
CA ASN A 171 11.22 -2.67 17.36
C ASN A 171 12.51 -2.84 16.56
N ILE A 172 13.28 -3.86 16.89
CA ILE A 172 14.44 -4.31 16.12
C ILE A 172 14.09 -5.63 15.49
N ILE A 173 14.29 -5.74 14.19
CA ILE A 173 14.07 -6.97 13.44
C ILE A 173 15.38 -7.37 12.78
N VAL A 174 15.80 -8.60 12.99
CA VAL A 174 16.99 -9.19 12.36
C VAL A 174 16.54 -10.28 11.42
N VAL A 175 16.96 -10.22 10.17
CA VAL A 175 16.58 -11.19 9.10
C VAL A 175 17.82 -11.62 8.34
N GLY A 176 17.96 -12.92 8.11
CA GLY A 176 19.02 -13.49 7.28
C GLY A 176 18.61 -14.83 6.70
N ASP A 177 19.51 -15.45 5.96
CA ASP A 177 19.33 -16.81 5.47
C ASP A 177 19.19 -17.81 6.62
N LYS A 178 18.56 -18.97 6.38
CA LYS A 178 18.39 -20.03 7.38
C LYS A 178 19.70 -20.54 8.00
N ASN A 179 20.82 -20.37 7.31
CA ASN A 179 22.13 -20.79 7.79
C ASN A 179 22.85 -19.71 8.62
N GLU A 180 22.30 -18.47 8.69
CA GLU A 180 22.87 -17.41 9.50
C GLU A 180 22.48 -17.57 10.98
N PRO A 181 23.41 -17.34 11.91
CA PRO A 181 23.16 -17.42 13.36
C PRO A 181 22.40 -16.17 13.84
N ILE A 182 21.12 -16.03 13.50
CA ILE A 182 20.28 -14.84 13.75
C ILE A 182 20.21 -14.48 15.23
N GLN A 183 20.19 -15.46 16.13
CA GLN A 183 20.23 -15.19 17.57
C GLN A 183 21.50 -14.44 17.99
N GLN A 184 22.66 -14.84 17.48
CA GLN A 184 23.93 -14.16 17.80
C GLN A 184 23.96 -12.72 17.25
N TRP A 185 23.37 -12.51 16.06
CA TRP A 185 23.20 -11.17 15.50
C TRP A 185 22.31 -10.30 16.36
N GLN A 186 21.19 -10.83 16.81
CA GLN A 186 20.29 -10.12 17.72
C GLN A 186 20.99 -9.73 19.04
N GLU A 187 21.72 -10.66 19.64
CA GLU A 187 22.49 -10.40 20.87
C GLU A 187 23.55 -9.30 20.67
N ARG A 188 24.27 -9.34 19.54
CA ARG A 188 25.24 -8.28 19.19
C ARG A 188 24.58 -6.92 19.03
N VAL A 189 23.46 -6.85 18.30
CA VAL A 189 22.68 -5.61 18.12
C VAL A 189 22.24 -5.07 19.49
N ASN A 190 21.63 -5.91 20.31
CA ASN A 190 21.15 -5.52 21.63
C ASN A 190 22.27 -5.00 22.55
N LYS A 191 23.46 -5.60 22.47
CA LYS A 191 24.61 -5.22 23.30
C LYS A 191 25.26 -3.90 22.85
N ASN A 192 25.14 -3.54 21.59
CA ASN A 192 25.86 -2.40 20.99
C ASN A 192 24.97 -1.19 20.74
N ILE A 193 23.69 -1.23 21.11
CA ILE A 193 22.79 -0.07 21.01
C ILE A 193 22.54 0.50 22.40
N THR A 194 22.85 1.79 22.57
CA THR A 194 22.43 2.59 23.70
C THR A 194 21.23 3.45 23.32
N TRP A 195 20.17 3.38 24.12
CA TRP A 195 18.94 4.13 23.90
C TRP A 195 18.91 5.37 24.80
N SER A 196 18.59 6.52 24.20
CA SER A 196 18.35 7.76 24.96
C SER A 196 16.91 7.71 25.51
N ILE A 197 16.79 7.87 26.82
CA ILE A 197 15.51 7.92 27.54
C ILE A 197 14.84 9.28 27.33
#